data_969cf21158a2aac19e860a780c84a08d
#
_entry.id   969cf21158a2aac19e860a780c84a08d
#
_cell.length_a   1.000
_cell.length_b   1.000
_cell.length_c   1.000
_cell.angle_alpha   90.00
_cell.angle_beta   90.00
_cell.angle_gamma   90.00
#
_symmetry.space_group_name_H-M   'P 1'
#
loop_
_entity.id
_entity.type
_entity.pdbx_description
1 polymer ?
#
loop_
_entity_poly.entity_id
_entity_poly.type
_entity_poly.pdbx_seq_one_letter_code
_entity_poly.pdbx_strand_id
1 'polypeptide(L)'
;MKLGIVFACIITISASLIILQSFESDDIFHTYLDKSVPFVGANIPRLEGIDGNGIKIAIIDTGVDFNHPDLFGWGPDGKVIGGYNFIQEGTPPLDTNGHGTQVAGVIAADGQLIGVAPKAKILAYKVSENGEAVSSDLIIKAIDKAIEDGADIINISLGVNKTNASIEHAVNRALAK
;
A
#
# COMPACT_ATOMS: atom_id res chain seq x y z
N MET A 1 -54.24 19.15 24.89
CA MET A 1 -53.66 19.54 23.59
C MET A 1 -52.15 19.83 23.74
N LYS A 2 -51.38 18.94 24.42
CA LYS A 2 -49.94 19.09 24.63
C LYS A 2 -49.12 17.77 24.39
N LEU A 3 -49.76 16.69 23.95
CA LEU A 3 -49.11 15.41 23.73
C LEU A 3 -48.63 15.18 22.29
N GLY A 4 -49.18 15.95 21.34
CA GLY A 4 -48.81 15.75 19.90
C GLY A 4 -47.49 16.38 19.46
N ILE A 5 -47.00 17.38 20.21
CA ILE A 5 -45.76 18.11 19.82
C ILE A 5 -44.53 17.36 20.26
N VAL A 6 -44.58 16.60 21.37
CA VAL A 6 -43.42 15.82 21.89
C VAL A 6 -43.14 14.61 21.00
N PHE A 7 -44.17 13.99 20.41
CA PHE A 7 -43.97 12.83 19.52
C PHE A 7 -43.38 13.22 18.16
N ALA A 8 -43.69 14.39 17.65
CA ALA A 8 -43.13 14.87 16.37
C ALA A 8 -41.62 15.23 16.50
N CYS A 9 -41.21 15.78 17.65
CA CYS A 9 -39.80 16.09 17.91
C CYS A 9 -38.92 14.84 18.08
N ILE A 10 -39.42 13.77 18.70
CA ILE A 10 -38.67 12.52 18.91
C ILE A 10 -38.49 11.77 17.60
N ILE A 11 -39.49 11.78 16.71
CA ILE A 11 -39.41 11.11 15.40
C ILE A 11 -38.43 11.87 14.46
N THR A 12 -38.39 13.20 14.53
CA THR A 12 -37.48 14.00 13.71
C THR A 12 -36.01 13.87 14.20
N ILE A 13 -35.77 13.77 15.50
CA ILE A 13 -34.43 13.56 16.05
C ILE A 13 -33.93 12.13 15.74
N SER A 14 -34.79 11.12 15.83
CA SER A 14 -34.41 9.74 15.50
C SER A 14 -34.18 9.55 13.99
N ALA A 15 -34.98 10.18 13.13
CA ALA A 15 -34.78 10.16 11.69
C ALA A 15 -33.49 10.92 11.27
N SER A 16 -33.19 12.05 11.92
CA SER A 16 -31.92 12.76 11.67
C SER A 16 -30.71 12.01 12.19
N LEU A 17 -30.82 11.28 13.29
CA LEU A 17 -29.75 10.44 13.81
C LEU A 17 -29.50 9.20 12.94
N ILE A 18 -30.55 8.63 12.36
CA ILE A 18 -30.44 7.49 11.43
C ILE A 18 -29.80 7.95 10.10
N ILE A 19 -30.08 9.17 9.64
CA ILE A 19 -29.46 9.71 8.42
C ILE A 19 -27.98 10.08 8.66
N LEU A 20 -27.60 10.48 9.88
CA LEU A 20 -26.17 10.72 10.19
C LEU A 20 -25.36 9.44 10.42
N GLN A 21 -26.00 8.33 10.76
CA GLN A 21 -25.30 7.02 10.92
C GLN A 21 -25.07 6.29 9.60
N SER A 22 -25.64 6.73 8.49
CA SER A 22 -25.43 6.14 7.16
C SER A 22 -24.31 6.79 6.35
N PHE A 23 -23.57 7.72 6.93
CA PHE A 23 -22.30 8.23 6.38
C PHE A 23 -21.13 7.68 7.19
N GLU A 24 -21.01 6.38 7.32
CA GLU A 24 -19.76 5.76 7.73
C GLU A 24 -18.78 5.81 6.57
N SER A 25 -17.60 6.34 6.87
CA SER A 25 -16.52 6.67 5.95
C SER A 25 -15.82 5.44 5.31
N ASP A 26 -16.33 4.24 5.50
CA ASP A 26 -15.72 3.01 4.98
C ASP A 26 -15.98 2.80 3.47
N ASP A 27 -17.04 3.37 2.91
CA ASP A 27 -17.39 3.19 1.50
C ASP A 27 -16.50 3.99 0.51
N ILE A 28 -15.81 5.03 0.99
CA ILE A 28 -15.06 5.92 0.09
C ILE A 28 -13.76 5.27 -0.39
N PHE A 29 -13.07 4.50 0.44
CA PHE A 29 -11.82 3.83 0.05
C PHE A 29 -12.05 2.60 -0.85
N HIS A 30 -13.11 1.83 -0.61
CA HIS A 30 -13.50 0.70 -1.47
C HIS A 30 -13.75 1.13 -2.92
N THR A 31 -14.33 2.30 -3.12
CA THR A 31 -14.69 2.79 -4.45
C THR A 31 -13.51 3.22 -5.32
N TYR A 32 -12.33 3.52 -4.77
CA TYR A 32 -11.21 4.01 -5.59
C TYR A 32 -10.46 2.90 -6.31
N LEU A 33 -10.06 1.83 -5.64
CA LEU A 33 -9.39 0.69 -6.29
C LEU A 33 -10.34 -0.08 -7.21
N ASP A 34 -11.60 -0.24 -6.82
CA ASP A 34 -12.63 -0.87 -7.65
C ASP A 34 -12.92 -0.10 -8.95
N LYS A 35 -12.61 1.19 -8.98
CA LYS A 35 -12.73 2.04 -10.18
C LYS A 35 -11.40 2.20 -10.91
N SER A 36 -10.31 2.45 -10.19
CA SER A 36 -9.02 2.77 -10.81
C SER A 36 -8.39 1.55 -11.49
N VAL A 37 -8.47 0.37 -10.89
CA VAL A 37 -7.93 -0.87 -11.48
C VAL A 37 -8.62 -1.23 -12.81
N PRO A 38 -9.96 -1.23 -12.92
CA PRO A 38 -10.63 -1.35 -14.23
C PRO A 38 -10.36 -0.19 -15.17
N PHE A 39 -10.27 1.05 -14.67
CA PHE A 39 -10.03 2.23 -15.48
C PHE A 39 -8.69 2.19 -16.22
N VAL A 40 -7.63 1.68 -15.58
CA VAL A 40 -6.34 1.44 -16.23
C VAL A 40 -6.29 0.13 -17.03
N GLY A 41 -7.38 -0.60 -17.10
CA GLY A 41 -7.50 -1.84 -17.86
C GLY A 41 -6.83 -3.06 -17.22
N ALA A 42 -6.38 -2.98 -15.96
CA ALA A 42 -5.65 -4.07 -15.30
C ALA A 42 -6.50 -5.33 -15.04
N ASN A 43 -7.82 -5.22 -15.09
CA ASN A 43 -8.73 -6.36 -15.03
C ASN A 43 -8.67 -7.25 -16.28
N ILE A 44 -8.28 -6.72 -17.44
CA ILE A 44 -8.22 -7.47 -18.70
C ILE A 44 -7.09 -8.51 -18.67
N PRO A 45 -5.80 -8.14 -18.40
CA PRO A 45 -4.73 -9.13 -18.27
C PRO A 45 -5.01 -10.20 -17.22
N ARG A 46 -5.68 -9.85 -16.12
CA ARG A 46 -6.04 -10.82 -15.07
C ARG A 46 -6.99 -11.90 -15.55
N LEU A 47 -7.93 -11.58 -16.45
CA LEU A 47 -8.81 -12.58 -17.08
C LEU A 47 -8.02 -13.57 -17.95
N GLU A 48 -6.83 -13.19 -18.39
CA GLU A 48 -5.90 -14.01 -19.16
C GLU A 48 -4.85 -14.72 -18.26
N GLY A 49 -4.98 -14.62 -16.93
CA GLY A 49 -4.06 -15.22 -15.96
C GLY A 49 -2.79 -14.40 -15.73
N ILE A 50 -2.71 -13.16 -16.21
CA ILE A 50 -1.59 -12.22 -15.96
C ILE A 50 -1.94 -11.40 -14.72
N ASP A 51 -1.57 -11.91 -13.54
CA ASP A 51 -1.99 -11.40 -12.23
C ASP A 51 -0.82 -11.12 -11.28
N GLY A 52 0.41 -11.21 -11.78
CA GLY A 52 1.65 -11.02 -11.01
C GLY A 52 2.17 -12.29 -10.33
N ASN A 53 1.60 -13.46 -10.63
CA ASN A 53 2.10 -14.71 -10.06
C ASN A 53 3.57 -14.95 -10.44
N GLY A 54 4.40 -15.26 -9.42
CA GLY A 54 5.85 -15.46 -9.58
C GLY A 54 6.69 -14.19 -9.58
N ILE A 55 6.08 -13.00 -9.55
CA ILE A 55 6.78 -11.71 -9.55
C ILE A 55 7.00 -11.22 -8.11
N LYS A 56 8.21 -10.75 -7.80
CA LYS A 56 8.59 -10.10 -6.55
C LYS A 56 8.73 -8.60 -6.76
N ILE A 57 7.96 -7.81 -6.02
CA ILE A 57 7.97 -6.35 -6.12
C ILE A 57 8.54 -5.77 -4.83
N ALA A 58 9.66 -5.07 -4.94
CA ALA A 58 10.24 -4.29 -3.86
C ALA A 58 9.48 -2.98 -3.69
N ILE A 59 9.09 -2.65 -2.45
CA ILE A 59 8.46 -1.38 -2.08
C ILE A 59 9.40 -0.66 -1.11
N ILE A 60 10.03 0.42 -1.58
CA ILE A 60 10.93 1.28 -0.81
C ILE A 60 10.11 2.48 -0.33
N ASP A 61 9.70 2.45 0.96
CA ASP A 61 8.70 3.37 1.50
C ASP A 61 8.75 3.45 3.04
N THR A 62 7.62 3.70 3.71
CA THR A 62 7.45 3.73 5.17
C THR A 62 7.32 2.34 5.81
N GLY A 63 7.46 1.28 5.03
CA GLY A 63 7.20 -0.09 5.42
C GLY A 63 5.90 -0.62 4.82
N VAL A 64 5.46 -1.80 5.24
CA VAL A 64 4.18 -2.40 4.87
C VAL A 64 3.53 -3.02 6.10
N ASP A 65 2.25 -2.74 6.33
CA ASP A 65 1.48 -3.44 7.35
C ASP A 65 1.03 -4.82 6.81
N PHE A 66 1.87 -5.80 7.07
CA PHE A 66 1.62 -7.19 6.70
C PHE A 66 0.58 -7.89 7.60
N ASN A 67 0.00 -7.19 8.59
CA ASN A 67 -1.16 -7.65 9.34
C ASN A 67 -2.48 -7.23 8.69
N HIS A 68 -2.43 -6.33 7.70
CA HIS A 68 -3.60 -5.90 6.94
C HIS A 68 -4.24 -7.12 6.23
N PRO A 69 -5.57 -7.33 6.31
CA PRO A 69 -6.23 -8.51 5.75
C PRO A 69 -6.01 -8.71 4.24
N ASP A 70 -5.82 -7.63 3.49
CA ASP A 70 -5.57 -7.70 2.04
C ASP A 70 -4.09 -7.88 1.66
N LEU A 71 -3.16 -7.78 2.66
CA LEU A 71 -1.72 -7.94 2.51
C LEU A 71 -1.17 -9.00 3.46
N PHE A 72 -1.96 -9.98 3.76
CA PHE A 72 -1.79 -10.97 4.83
C PHE A 72 -0.46 -11.69 4.80
N GLY A 73 0.23 -11.61 5.94
CA GLY A 73 1.35 -12.45 6.32
C GLY A 73 2.72 -11.88 6.00
N TRP A 74 3.60 -12.09 6.96
CA TRP A 74 5.04 -11.86 6.87
C TRP A 74 5.77 -13.19 6.77
N GLY A 75 6.76 -13.28 5.87
CA GLY A 75 7.59 -14.46 5.68
C GLY A 75 7.22 -15.27 4.43
N PRO A 76 7.89 -16.41 4.20
CA PRO A 76 7.85 -17.13 2.91
C PRO A 76 6.45 -17.46 2.40
N ASP A 77 5.53 -17.77 3.30
CA ASP A 77 4.15 -18.15 2.96
C ASP A 77 3.20 -16.94 2.88
N GLY A 78 3.64 -15.76 3.33
CA GLY A 78 2.86 -14.52 3.33
C GLY A 78 2.81 -13.83 1.97
N LYS A 79 2.09 -12.70 1.94
CA LYS A 79 2.13 -11.74 0.84
C LYS A 79 3.45 -10.97 0.87
N VAL A 80 3.88 -10.52 2.06
CA VAL A 80 5.15 -9.82 2.27
C VAL A 80 6.19 -10.86 2.66
N ILE A 81 6.97 -11.32 1.66
CA ILE A 81 7.87 -12.47 1.81
C ILE A 81 9.23 -12.12 2.42
N GLY A 82 9.56 -10.84 2.53
CA GLY A 82 10.84 -10.38 3.07
C GLY A 82 11.00 -8.87 2.96
N GLY A 83 12.22 -8.41 3.18
CA GLY A 83 12.59 -7.01 3.14
C GLY A 83 13.50 -6.60 4.29
N TYR A 84 13.64 -5.29 4.53
CA TYR A 84 14.53 -4.77 5.54
C TYR A 84 14.06 -3.45 6.12
N ASN A 85 14.26 -3.28 7.44
CA ASN A 85 14.00 -2.03 8.14
C ASN A 85 15.31 -1.25 8.31
N PHE A 86 15.52 -0.22 7.49
CA PHE A 86 16.71 0.64 7.55
C PHE A 86 16.64 1.69 8.66
N ILE A 87 15.47 1.85 9.30
CA ILE A 87 15.28 2.80 10.40
C ILE A 87 15.57 2.13 11.74
N GLN A 88 15.13 0.88 11.89
CA GLN A 88 15.36 0.08 13.08
C GLN A 88 15.82 -1.33 12.70
N GLU A 89 17.14 -1.48 12.56
CA GLU A 89 17.77 -2.75 12.19
C GLU A 89 17.35 -3.91 13.10
N GLY A 90 17.20 -5.10 12.51
CA GLY A 90 16.80 -6.29 13.24
C GLY A 90 15.31 -6.42 13.53
N THR A 91 14.49 -5.46 13.13
CA THR A 91 13.03 -5.55 13.23
C THR A 91 12.38 -5.67 11.85
N PRO A 92 11.19 -6.30 11.73
CA PRO A 92 10.45 -6.31 10.47
C PRO A 92 10.10 -4.89 10.01
N PRO A 93 10.00 -4.65 8.69
CA PRO A 93 9.68 -3.35 8.11
C PRO A 93 8.18 -3.02 8.20
N LEU A 94 7.62 -3.11 9.41
CA LEU A 94 6.22 -2.80 9.68
C LEU A 94 5.94 -1.31 9.44
N ASP A 95 4.90 -1.02 8.68
CA ASP A 95 4.44 0.34 8.45
C ASP A 95 3.67 0.87 9.67
N THR A 96 4.03 2.06 10.11
CA THR A 96 3.39 2.82 11.20
C THR A 96 2.83 4.16 10.72
N ASN A 97 3.02 4.47 9.43
CA ASN A 97 2.55 5.70 8.80
C ASN A 97 1.29 5.46 7.95
N GLY A 98 1.27 4.37 7.18
CA GLY A 98 0.20 3.98 6.28
C GLY A 98 0.50 4.21 4.79
N HIS A 99 1.45 5.08 4.41
CA HIS A 99 1.74 5.39 3.01
C HIS A 99 2.23 4.15 2.24
N GLY A 100 3.26 3.46 2.76
CA GLY A 100 3.79 2.25 2.11
C GLY A 100 2.77 1.11 2.05
N THR A 101 1.88 1.01 3.05
CA THR A 101 0.77 0.04 3.05
C THR A 101 -0.25 0.35 1.95
N GLN A 102 -0.59 1.63 1.76
CA GLN A 102 -1.46 2.05 0.66
C GLN A 102 -0.83 1.74 -0.71
N VAL A 103 0.45 2.03 -0.89
CA VAL A 103 1.20 1.68 -2.10
C VAL A 103 1.18 0.18 -2.34
N ALA A 104 1.45 -0.63 -1.31
CA ALA A 104 1.38 -2.09 -1.39
C ALA A 104 -0.01 -2.59 -1.78
N GLY A 105 -1.07 -1.96 -1.24
CA GLY A 105 -2.45 -2.28 -1.56
C GLY A 105 -2.79 -2.03 -3.03
N VAL A 106 -2.42 -0.86 -3.57
CA VAL A 106 -2.62 -0.55 -5.00
C VAL A 106 -1.91 -1.57 -5.89
N ILE A 107 -0.71 -1.98 -5.52
CA ILE A 107 0.09 -2.93 -6.29
C ILE A 107 -0.50 -4.34 -6.19
N ALA A 108 -0.69 -4.87 -4.97
CA ALA A 108 -0.81 -6.31 -4.78
C ALA A 108 -1.84 -6.75 -3.71
N ALA A 109 -2.80 -5.91 -3.31
CA ALA A 109 -3.88 -6.35 -2.45
C ALA A 109 -4.62 -7.56 -3.06
N ASP A 110 -4.93 -8.56 -2.23
CA ASP A 110 -5.56 -9.83 -2.65
C ASP A 110 -6.56 -10.32 -1.57
N GLY A 111 -7.46 -9.44 -1.17
CA GLY A 111 -8.48 -9.70 -0.16
C GLY A 111 -9.80 -9.03 -0.53
N GLN A 112 -10.28 -8.16 0.31
CA GLN A 112 -11.47 -7.33 0.03
C GLN A 112 -11.21 -6.37 -1.11
N LEU A 113 -10.04 -5.70 -1.10
CA LEU A 113 -9.53 -4.92 -2.22
C LEU A 113 -8.65 -5.81 -3.10
N ILE A 114 -8.69 -5.55 -4.40
CA ILE A 114 -7.87 -6.26 -5.38
C ILE A 114 -6.97 -5.24 -6.09
N GLY A 115 -5.67 -5.38 -5.89
CA GLY A 115 -4.65 -4.54 -6.53
C GLY A 115 -4.46 -4.87 -8.02
N VAL A 116 -3.51 -4.20 -8.63
CA VAL A 116 -3.18 -4.39 -10.06
C VAL A 116 -2.64 -5.81 -10.32
N ALA A 117 -1.74 -6.28 -9.46
CA ALA A 117 -1.05 -7.56 -9.55
C ALA A 117 -1.27 -8.40 -8.26
N PRO A 118 -2.49 -8.92 -8.02
CA PRO A 118 -2.86 -9.48 -6.72
C PRO A 118 -2.08 -10.75 -6.34
N LYS A 119 -1.44 -11.44 -7.27
CA LYS A 119 -0.62 -12.63 -7.00
C LYS A 119 0.87 -12.33 -6.85
N ALA A 120 1.31 -11.10 -7.09
CA ALA A 120 2.68 -10.71 -6.83
C ALA A 120 3.04 -10.82 -5.34
N LYS A 121 4.30 -11.07 -5.06
CA LYS A 121 4.88 -11.07 -3.71
C LYS A 121 5.59 -9.74 -3.44
N ILE A 122 5.59 -9.30 -2.20
CA ILE A 122 6.15 -8.03 -1.78
C ILE A 122 7.45 -8.26 -1.00
N LEU A 123 8.47 -7.45 -1.30
CA LEU A 123 9.65 -7.22 -0.49
C LEU A 123 9.57 -5.79 0.07
N ALA A 124 9.44 -5.63 1.39
CA ALA A 124 9.23 -4.33 2.02
C ALA A 124 10.53 -3.74 2.53
N TYR A 125 10.86 -2.50 2.13
CA TYR A 125 12.05 -1.79 2.58
C TYR A 125 11.64 -0.47 3.23
N LYS A 126 11.72 -0.45 4.58
CA LYS A 126 11.38 0.74 5.37
C LYS A 126 12.56 1.69 5.43
N VAL A 127 12.41 2.85 4.79
CA VAL A 127 13.43 3.91 4.73
C VAL A 127 12.95 5.22 5.37
N SER A 128 11.70 5.28 5.82
CA SER A 128 11.10 6.44 6.52
C SER A 128 10.12 5.96 7.59
N GLU A 129 9.99 6.75 8.67
CA GLU A 129 8.93 6.56 9.68
C GLU A 129 7.67 7.35 9.34
N ASN A 130 7.83 8.55 8.81
CA ASN A 130 6.76 9.55 8.70
C ASN A 130 6.39 9.90 7.26
N GLY A 131 7.04 9.28 6.26
CA GLY A 131 6.80 9.58 4.84
C GLY A 131 7.45 10.89 4.36
N GLU A 132 8.21 11.57 5.24
CA GLU A 132 8.92 12.80 4.88
C GLU A 132 10.28 12.51 4.21
N ALA A 133 11.11 13.54 4.08
CA ALA A 133 12.40 13.49 3.40
C ALA A 133 13.29 12.33 3.86
N VAL A 134 13.68 11.48 2.92
CA VAL A 134 14.57 10.33 3.13
C VAL A 134 15.97 10.68 2.61
N SER A 135 17.00 10.23 3.34
CA SER A 135 18.37 10.41 2.86
C SER A 135 18.64 9.57 1.60
N SER A 136 19.40 10.13 0.67
CA SER A 136 19.80 9.43 -0.55
C SER A 136 20.51 8.11 -0.27
N ASP A 137 21.30 8.05 0.82
CA ASP A 137 22.05 6.87 1.20
C ASP A 137 21.14 5.69 1.59
N LEU A 138 20.01 5.97 2.28
CA LEU A 138 19.04 4.93 2.61
C LEU A 138 18.33 4.41 1.36
N ILE A 139 17.97 5.30 0.44
CA ILE A 139 17.35 4.92 -0.85
C ILE A 139 18.30 4.02 -1.64
N ILE A 140 19.59 4.40 -1.75
CA ILE A 140 20.60 3.62 -2.47
C ILE A 140 20.78 2.24 -1.83
N LYS A 141 20.93 2.16 -0.50
CA LYS A 141 21.04 0.90 0.22
C LYS A 141 19.81 0.01 0.00
N ALA A 142 18.60 0.60 -0.01
CA ALA A 142 17.38 -0.14 -0.23
C ALA A 142 17.27 -0.67 -1.66
N ILE A 143 17.71 0.11 -2.67
CA ILE A 143 17.80 -0.36 -4.06
C ILE A 143 18.78 -1.54 -4.17
N ASP A 144 19.96 -1.39 -3.62
CA ASP A 144 20.99 -2.46 -3.67
C ASP A 144 20.50 -3.72 -2.95
N LYS A 145 19.82 -3.58 -1.80
CA LYS A 145 19.23 -4.70 -1.07
C LYS A 145 18.09 -5.37 -1.85
N ALA A 146 17.24 -4.60 -2.52
CA ALA A 146 16.19 -5.13 -3.37
C ALA A 146 16.74 -5.96 -4.55
N ILE A 147 17.84 -5.52 -5.15
CA ILE A 147 18.56 -6.27 -6.19
C ILE A 147 19.10 -7.58 -5.63
N GLU A 148 19.75 -7.53 -4.44
CA GLU A 148 20.31 -8.72 -3.77
C GLU A 148 19.22 -9.75 -3.44
N ASP A 149 18.05 -9.30 -2.96
CA ASP A 149 16.91 -10.17 -2.61
C ASP A 149 16.16 -10.68 -3.85
N GLY A 150 16.58 -10.25 -5.04
CA GLY A 150 16.06 -10.70 -6.32
C GLY A 150 14.66 -10.16 -6.60
N ALA A 151 14.42 -8.88 -6.36
CA ALA A 151 13.23 -8.20 -6.83
C ALA A 151 13.21 -8.11 -8.36
N ASP A 152 12.05 -8.38 -8.96
CA ASP A 152 11.83 -8.21 -10.40
C ASP A 152 11.47 -6.76 -10.74
N ILE A 153 10.81 -6.07 -9.81
CA ILE A 153 10.37 -4.67 -9.94
C ILE A 153 10.70 -3.94 -8.64
N ILE A 154 11.15 -2.70 -8.74
CA ILE A 154 11.37 -1.81 -7.60
C ILE A 154 10.44 -0.60 -7.73
N ASN A 155 9.56 -0.42 -6.76
CA ASN A 155 8.73 0.78 -6.60
C ASN A 155 9.33 1.71 -5.57
N ILE A 156 9.50 2.99 -5.93
CA ILE A 156 9.98 4.04 -5.04
C ILE A 156 8.97 5.19 -5.11
N SER A 157 8.06 5.26 -4.14
CA SER A 157 7.03 6.29 -4.07
C SER A 157 7.48 7.49 -3.21
N LEU A 158 8.72 7.92 -3.40
CA LEU A 158 9.37 9.00 -2.67
C LEU A 158 9.85 10.08 -3.64
N GLY A 159 9.65 11.35 -3.26
CA GLY A 159 10.10 12.49 -4.05
C GLY A 159 11.45 13.03 -3.54
N VAL A 160 12.27 13.52 -4.47
CA VAL A 160 13.48 14.30 -4.15
C VAL A 160 13.42 15.65 -4.85
N ASN A 161 13.81 16.72 -4.13
CA ASN A 161 13.72 18.07 -4.67
C ASN A 161 14.84 18.42 -5.66
N LYS A 162 15.84 17.57 -5.82
CA LYS A 162 17.01 17.77 -6.70
C LYS A 162 17.47 16.44 -7.28
N THR A 163 17.95 16.49 -8.51
CA THR A 163 18.68 15.37 -9.13
C THR A 163 19.84 14.93 -8.27
N ASN A 164 19.96 13.62 -8.07
CA ASN A 164 21.05 13.01 -7.30
C ASN A 164 21.70 11.91 -8.15
N ALA A 165 22.93 12.19 -8.62
CA ALA A 165 23.68 11.28 -9.48
C ALA A 165 23.91 9.90 -8.82
N SER A 166 24.03 9.83 -7.49
CA SER A 166 24.24 8.56 -6.79
C SER A 166 22.98 7.69 -6.81
N ILE A 167 21.79 8.29 -6.68
CA ILE A 167 20.51 7.56 -6.86
C ILE A 167 20.37 7.10 -8.31
N GLU A 168 20.68 7.96 -9.28
CA GLU A 168 20.66 7.62 -10.70
C GLU A 168 21.57 6.42 -11.01
N HIS A 169 22.77 6.39 -10.45
CA HIS A 169 23.68 5.25 -10.57
C HIS A 169 23.10 3.97 -9.94
N ALA A 170 22.41 4.06 -8.78
CA ALA A 170 21.77 2.91 -8.17
C ALA A 170 20.60 2.37 -9.03
N VAL A 171 19.78 3.25 -9.59
CA VAL A 171 18.71 2.88 -10.53
C VAL A 171 19.27 2.22 -11.78
N ASN A 172 20.35 2.77 -12.36
CA ASN A 172 21.01 2.18 -13.53
C ASN A 172 21.61 0.78 -13.23
N ARG A 173 22.10 0.54 -12.01
CA ARG A 173 22.51 -0.82 -11.58
C ARG A 173 21.32 -1.78 -11.54
N ALA A 174 20.15 -1.32 -11.04
CA ALA A 174 18.95 -2.15 -11.02
C ALA A 174 18.48 -2.52 -12.44
N LEU A 175 18.48 -1.55 -13.36
CA LEU A 175 18.10 -1.77 -14.77
C LEU A 175 19.03 -2.70 -15.54
N ALA A 176 20.27 -2.91 -15.06
CA ALA A 176 21.26 -3.76 -15.70
C ALA A 176 21.22 -5.24 -15.23
N LYS A 177 20.29 -5.57 -14.33
CA LYS A 177 20.14 -6.93 -13.75
C LYS A 177 18.97 -7.66 -14.38
#